data_d103d1735b1ede908c570fa05f9945d4
#
_entry.id   d103d1735b1ede908c570fa05f9945d4
#
_cell.length_a   1.000
_cell.length_b   1.000
_cell.length_c   1.000
_cell.angle_alpha   90.00
_cell.angle_beta   90.00
_cell.angle_gamma   90.00
#
_symmetry.space_group_name_H-M   'P 1'
#
loop_
_entity.id
_entity.type
_entity.pdbx_description
1 polymer ?
#
loop_
_entity_poly.entity_id
_entity_poly.type
_entity_poly.pdbx_seq_one_letter_code
_entity_poly.pdbx_strand_id
1 'polypeptide(L)'
;MRMKAALTWLVLFSALFFSGSAFAVKPDEMLANPVLEARARHISEGLRCMVCQNQSIDESDADLARDLRLLVRERLTAGDSDAQVIDYVVSRYGEFVLLKPRLSMHTILLWAAPLVLLFAGGLAVFFSARSRRREAPSLSPEEQARLEAILHKN
;
A
#
# COMPACT_ATOMS: atom_id res chain seq x y z
N MET A 1 30.56 -17.44 32.90
CA MET A 1 30.33 -16.30 31.99
C MET A 1 29.24 -16.56 30.95
N ARG A 2 29.16 -17.75 30.34
CA ARG A 2 28.15 -18.10 29.31
C ARG A 2 26.69 -18.08 29.82
N MET A 3 26.45 -18.49 31.08
CA MET A 3 25.09 -18.54 31.64
C MET A 3 24.50 -17.15 31.91
N LYS A 4 25.31 -16.16 32.27
CA LYS A 4 24.88 -14.76 32.44
C LYS A 4 24.54 -14.11 31.09
N ALA A 5 25.32 -14.43 30.04
CA ALA A 5 25.03 -13.96 28.70
C ALA A 5 23.73 -14.53 28.11
N ALA A 6 23.45 -15.83 28.36
CA ALA A 6 22.21 -16.46 27.94
C ALA A 6 20.98 -15.84 28.64
N LEU A 7 21.13 -15.52 29.94
CA LEU A 7 20.05 -14.88 30.71
C LEU A 7 19.74 -13.45 30.20
N THR A 8 20.79 -12.68 29.90
CA THR A 8 20.61 -11.32 29.33
C THR A 8 19.97 -11.36 27.94
N TRP A 9 20.32 -12.32 27.09
CA TRP A 9 19.67 -12.49 25.76
C TRP A 9 18.20 -12.91 25.89
N LEU A 10 17.86 -13.76 26.87
CA LEU A 10 16.50 -14.19 27.15
C LEU A 10 15.62 -13.02 27.63
N VAL A 11 16.16 -12.15 28.50
CA VAL A 11 15.45 -10.95 28.98
C VAL A 11 15.26 -9.94 27.90
N LEU A 12 16.27 -9.68 27.03
CA LEU A 12 16.17 -8.80 25.88
C LEU A 12 15.15 -9.32 24.86
N PHE A 13 15.13 -10.63 24.62
CA PHE A 13 14.17 -11.26 23.71
C PHE A 13 12.74 -11.19 24.26
N SER A 14 12.56 -11.40 25.58
CA SER A 14 11.26 -11.25 26.26
C SER A 14 10.74 -9.81 26.20
N ALA A 15 11.60 -8.81 26.33
CA ALA A 15 11.22 -7.39 26.27
C ALA A 15 10.69 -6.97 24.88
N LEU A 16 11.14 -7.60 23.79
CA LEU A 16 10.64 -7.36 22.43
C LEU A 16 9.19 -7.83 22.22
N PHE A 17 8.70 -8.80 22.98
CA PHE A 17 7.33 -9.32 22.89
C PHE A 17 6.31 -8.52 23.72
N PHE A 18 6.76 -7.62 24.59
CA PHE A 18 5.89 -6.77 25.42
C PHE A 18 5.55 -5.41 24.76
N SER A 19 5.61 -5.31 23.43
CA SER A 19 5.12 -4.13 22.72
C SER A 19 3.59 -4.11 22.80
N GLY A 20 3.06 -3.58 23.89
CA GLY A 20 1.62 -3.35 24.06
C GLY A 20 1.13 -2.37 22.98
N SER A 21 0.02 -2.70 22.35
CA SER A 21 -0.67 -1.79 21.41
C SER A 21 -1.10 -0.54 22.18
N ALA A 22 -0.50 0.60 21.88
CA ALA A 22 -0.95 1.88 22.39
C ALA A 22 -2.23 2.26 21.66
N PHE A 23 -3.36 2.31 22.35
CA PHE A 23 -4.62 2.80 21.79
C PHE A 23 -4.62 4.33 21.84
N ALA A 24 -4.72 4.98 20.67
CA ALA A 24 -4.82 6.44 20.57
C ALA A 24 -6.24 6.96 20.90
N VAL A 25 -7.25 6.11 20.78
CA VAL A 25 -8.65 6.43 21.09
C VAL A 25 -8.85 6.47 22.61
N LYS A 26 -9.34 7.62 23.10
CA LYS A 26 -9.58 7.81 24.55
C LYS A 26 -10.97 7.27 24.94
N PRO A 27 -11.14 6.80 26.19
CA PRO A 27 -12.43 6.30 26.67
C PRO A 27 -13.57 7.31 26.62
N ASP A 28 -13.26 8.61 26.73
CA ASP A 28 -14.24 9.72 26.68
C ASP A 28 -14.74 10.00 25.24
N GLU A 29 -14.08 9.48 24.23
CA GLU A 29 -14.51 9.59 22.82
C GLU A 29 -15.50 8.48 22.42
N MET A 30 -15.52 7.37 23.15
CA MET A 30 -16.23 6.16 22.74
C MET A 30 -17.74 6.28 22.88
N LEU A 31 -18.48 5.77 21.89
CA LEU A 31 -19.93 5.70 21.94
C LEU A 31 -20.40 4.59 22.90
N ALA A 32 -21.48 4.85 23.62
CA ALA A 32 -22.10 3.85 24.52
C ALA A 32 -22.65 2.63 23.74
N ASN A 33 -23.01 2.80 22.47
CA ASN A 33 -23.48 1.71 21.61
C ASN A 33 -22.27 1.01 20.96
N PRO A 34 -21.99 -0.26 21.31
CA PRO A 34 -20.81 -0.97 20.81
C PRO A 34 -20.84 -1.21 19.29
N VAL A 35 -22.04 -1.31 18.70
CA VAL A 35 -22.17 -1.50 17.24
C VAL A 35 -21.80 -0.23 16.50
N LEU A 36 -22.26 0.93 16.96
CA LEU A 36 -21.88 2.21 16.38
C LEU A 36 -20.40 2.52 16.60
N GLU A 37 -19.87 2.18 17.76
CA GLU A 37 -18.45 2.37 18.05
C GLU A 37 -17.55 1.51 17.14
N ALA A 38 -17.93 0.24 16.91
CA ALA A 38 -17.20 -0.62 15.97
C ALA A 38 -17.20 -0.06 14.54
N ARG A 39 -18.33 0.50 14.08
CA ARG A 39 -18.44 1.21 12.79
C ARG A 39 -17.56 2.46 12.76
N ALA A 40 -17.58 3.26 13.84
CA ALA A 40 -16.77 4.47 13.94
C ALA A 40 -15.28 4.15 13.82
N ARG A 41 -14.81 3.11 14.51
CA ARG A 41 -13.42 2.67 14.43
C ARG A 41 -13.05 2.18 13.04
N HIS A 42 -13.91 1.36 12.43
CA HIS A 42 -13.67 0.88 11.06
C HIS A 42 -13.54 2.01 10.04
N ILE A 43 -14.38 3.06 10.15
CA ILE A 43 -14.26 4.25 9.31
C ILE A 43 -12.96 5.01 9.61
N SER A 44 -12.63 5.17 10.90
CA SER A 44 -11.44 5.90 11.35
C SER A 44 -10.13 5.24 10.91
N GLU A 45 -10.08 3.90 10.82
CA GLU A 45 -8.96 3.14 10.26
C GLU A 45 -8.71 3.45 8.77
N GLY A 46 -9.75 3.82 8.04
CA GLY A 46 -9.69 4.19 6.62
C GLY A 46 -9.35 5.65 6.34
N LEU A 47 -9.38 6.50 7.37
CA LEU A 47 -9.16 7.94 7.27
C LEU A 47 -7.74 8.32 7.73
N ARG A 48 -7.10 9.20 6.96
CA ARG A 48 -5.74 9.67 7.20
C ARG A 48 -5.71 10.83 8.19
N CYS A 49 -4.81 10.76 9.15
CA CYS A 49 -4.42 11.92 9.93
C CYS A 49 -3.59 12.88 9.06
N MET A 50 -4.11 14.09 8.80
CA MET A 50 -3.52 15.02 7.84
C MET A 50 -2.25 15.74 8.37
N VAL A 51 -1.98 15.66 9.67
CA VAL A 51 -0.80 16.24 10.34
C VAL A 51 0.21 15.19 10.79
N CYS A 52 -0.04 13.90 10.49
CA CYS A 52 0.78 12.78 10.88
C CYS A 52 1.48 12.15 9.68
N GLN A 53 2.51 11.31 9.93
CA GLN A 53 3.21 10.60 8.86
C GLN A 53 2.40 9.38 8.37
N ASN A 54 1.32 9.64 7.61
CA ASN A 54 0.51 8.60 6.94
C ASN A 54 -0.19 7.59 7.88
N GLN A 55 -0.42 7.98 9.14
CA GLN A 55 -1.19 7.19 10.10
C GLN A 55 -2.68 7.37 9.89
N SER A 56 -3.49 6.38 10.33
CA SER A 56 -4.94 6.54 10.43
C SER A 56 -5.30 7.48 11.59
N ILE A 57 -6.52 8.05 11.53
CA ILE A 57 -7.01 8.81 12.66
C ILE A 57 -7.34 7.93 13.87
N ASP A 58 -7.49 6.61 13.70
CA ASP A 58 -7.71 5.67 14.81
C ASP A 58 -6.42 5.41 15.60
N GLU A 59 -5.26 5.50 14.94
CA GLU A 59 -3.94 5.25 15.53
C GLU A 59 -3.22 6.52 16.01
N SER A 60 -3.72 7.70 15.63
CA SER A 60 -3.07 8.97 15.92
C SER A 60 -3.67 9.64 17.15
N ASP A 61 -2.81 10.13 18.04
CA ASP A 61 -3.16 10.94 19.23
C ASP A 61 -3.19 12.45 18.97
N ALA A 62 -2.94 12.88 17.72
CA ALA A 62 -3.01 14.30 17.35
C ALA A 62 -4.42 14.88 17.54
N ASP A 63 -4.51 16.15 17.94
CA ASP A 63 -5.78 16.82 18.18
C ASP A 63 -6.70 16.79 16.96
N LEU A 64 -6.14 17.01 15.76
CA LEU A 64 -6.93 16.93 14.52
C LEU A 64 -7.47 15.53 14.26
N ALA A 65 -6.73 14.47 14.60
CA ALA A 65 -7.22 13.10 14.48
C ALA A 65 -8.37 12.85 15.46
N ARG A 66 -8.28 13.38 16.67
CA ARG A 66 -9.36 13.33 17.67
C ARG A 66 -10.61 14.04 17.16
N ASP A 67 -10.48 15.25 16.63
CA ASP A 67 -11.62 16.02 16.09
C ASP A 67 -12.31 15.26 14.95
N LEU A 68 -11.55 14.63 14.07
CA LEU A 68 -12.11 13.80 13.00
C LEU A 68 -12.80 12.54 13.54
N ARG A 69 -12.24 11.89 14.57
CA ARG A 69 -12.89 10.74 15.22
C ARG A 69 -14.21 11.12 15.88
N LEU A 70 -14.29 12.28 16.54
CA LEU A 70 -15.51 12.80 17.12
C LEU A 70 -16.55 13.14 16.05
N LEU A 71 -16.13 13.76 14.95
CA LEU A 71 -16.99 14.04 13.80
C LEU A 71 -17.61 12.78 13.19
N VAL A 72 -16.80 11.72 13.01
CA VAL A 72 -17.29 10.42 12.53
C VAL A 72 -18.38 9.86 13.45
N ARG A 73 -18.17 9.90 14.78
CA ARG A 73 -19.12 9.43 15.78
C ARG A 73 -20.40 10.26 15.80
N GLU A 74 -20.29 11.59 15.69
CA GLU A 74 -21.42 12.50 15.60
C GLU A 74 -22.30 12.15 14.39
N ARG A 75 -21.70 11.98 13.21
CA ARG A 75 -22.45 11.65 11.98
C ARG A 75 -23.14 10.29 12.07
N LEU A 76 -22.45 9.27 12.61
CA LEU A 76 -23.05 7.96 12.83
C LEU A 76 -24.22 8.01 13.82
N THR A 77 -24.10 8.81 14.88
CA THR A 77 -25.16 9.00 15.87
C THR A 77 -26.37 9.74 15.27
N ALA A 78 -26.12 10.63 14.32
CA ALA A 78 -27.18 11.31 13.55
C ALA A 78 -27.91 10.35 12.57
N GLY A 79 -27.44 9.12 12.40
CA GLY A 79 -28.09 8.09 11.58
C GLY A 79 -27.51 7.94 10.18
N ASP A 80 -26.37 8.58 9.87
CA ASP A 80 -25.72 8.45 8.58
C ASP A 80 -25.21 7.02 8.35
N SER A 81 -25.23 6.58 7.09
CA SER A 81 -24.53 5.38 6.67
C SER A 81 -23.01 5.62 6.56
N ASP A 82 -22.19 4.55 6.61
CA ASP A 82 -20.74 4.66 6.51
C ASP A 82 -20.30 5.43 5.26
N ALA A 83 -20.96 5.18 4.12
CA ALA A 83 -20.68 5.90 2.87
C ALA A 83 -20.96 7.40 3.00
N GLN A 84 -22.08 7.79 3.61
CA GLN A 84 -22.44 9.20 3.82
C GLN A 84 -21.45 9.90 4.75
N VAL A 85 -21.01 9.23 5.82
CA VAL A 85 -19.97 9.76 6.73
C VAL A 85 -18.67 10.02 5.96
N ILE A 86 -18.21 9.04 5.18
CA ILE A 86 -16.98 9.18 4.39
C ILE A 86 -17.14 10.29 3.34
N ASP A 87 -18.29 10.36 2.64
CA ASP A 87 -18.55 11.41 1.64
C ASP A 87 -18.56 12.81 2.28
N TYR A 88 -19.13 12.94 3.46
CA TYR A 88 -19.10 14.17 4.22
C TYR A 88 -17.68 14.61 4.57
N VAL A 89 -16.86 13.69 5.10
CA VAL A 89 -15.46 13.98 5.43
C VAL A 89 -14.68 14.37 4.17
N VAL A 90 -14.83 13.62 3.07
CA VAL A 90 -14.19 13.92 1.79
C VAL A 90 -14.61 15.26 1.22
N SER A 91 -15.91 15.63 1.32
CA SER A 91 -16.39 16.94 0.85
C SER A 91 -15.76 18.12 1.58
N ARG A 92 -15.36 17.91 2.85
CA ARG A 92 -14.80 18.96 3.69
C ARG A 92 -13.28 19.02 3.68
N TYR A 93 -12.61 17.87 3.55
CA TYR A 93 -11.15 17.75 3.66
C TYR A 93 -10.47 17.28 2.36
N GLY A 94 -11.26 16.93 1.34
CA GLY A 94 -10.76 16.43 0.06
C GLY A 94 -10.43 14.93 0.06
N GLU A 95 -10.19 14.38 -1.12
CA GLU A 95 -9.90 12.94 -1.32
C GLU A 95 -8.62 12.47 -0.61
N PHE A 96 -7.70 13.38 -0.27
CA PHE A 96 -6.46 13.06 0.42
C PHE A 96 -6.69 12.54 1.86
N VAL A 97 -7.85 12.81 2.45
CA VAL A 97 -8.22 12.28 3.77
C VAL A 97 -8.39 10.75 3.75
N LEU A 98 -8.55 10.15 2.58
CA LEU A 98 -8.63 8.69 2.44
C LEU A 98 -7.24 8.07 2.41
N LEU A 99 -7.01 7.05 3.24
CA LEU A 99 -5.77 6.26 3.19
C LEU A 99 -5.69 5.41 1.91
N LYS A 100 -6.85 4.93 1.43
CA LYS A 100 -6.95 4.17 0.19
C LYS A 100 -7.75 4.99 -0.82
N PRO A 101 -7.17 5.36 -1.98
CA PRO A 101 -7.89 6.07 -3.02
C PRO A 101 -9.11 5.26 -3.48
N ARG A 102 -10.25 5.93 -3.64
CA ARG A 102 -11.44 5.31 -4.21
C ARG A 102 -11.27 5.14 -5.72
N LEU A 103 -11.96 4.12 -6.27
CA LEU A 103 -12.14 4.01 -7.71
C LEU A 103 -13.08 5.14 -8.17
N SER A 104 -12.52 6.19 -8.71
CA SER A 104 -13.21 7.34 -9.28
C SER A 104 -12.65 7.65 -10.66
N MET A 105 -13.37 8.47 -11.44
CA MET A 105 -12.87 8.92 -12.76
C MET A 105 -11.52 9.63 -12.67
N HIS A 106 -11.22 10.28 -11.54
CA HIS A 106 -9.93 10.95 -11.31
C HIS A 106 -8.80 9.98 -10.98
N THR A 107 -9.12 8.82 -10.37
CA THR A 107 -8.12 7.82 -9.94
C THR A 107 -8.03 6.63 -10.89
N ILE A 108 -8.88 6.55 -11.93
CA ILE A 108 -8.90 5.42 -12.87
C ILE A 108 -7.55 5.22 -13.56
N LEU A 109 -6.86 6.32 -13.88
CA LEU A 109 -5.55 6.28 -14.50
C LEU A 109 -4.51 5.64 -13.59
N LEU A 110 -4.59 5.91 -12.27
CA LEU A 110 -3.70 5.32 -11.27
C LEU A 110 -3.83 3.78 -11.23
N TRP A 111 -5.07 3.29 -11.35
CA TRP A 111 -5.34 1.85 -11.32
C TRP A 111 -5.09 1.17 -12.67
N ALA A 112 -5.32 1.87 -13.78
CA ALA A 112 -5.11 1.34 -15.12
C ALA A 112 -3.64 1.38 -15.59
N ALA A 113 -2.85 2.35 -15.11
CA ALA A 113 -1.48 2.56 -15.56
C ALA A 113 -0.58 1.31 -15.48
N PRO A 114 -0.54 0.53 -14.38
CA PRO A 114 0.29 -0.67 -14.33
C PRO A 114 -0.09 -1.71 -15.38
N LEU A 115 -1.38 -1.89 -15.65
CA LEU A 115 -1.85 -2.83 -16.67
C LEU A 115 -1.50 -2.36 -18.07
N VAL A 116 -1.71 -1.07 -18.38
CA VAL A 116 -1.37 -0.48 -19.68
C VAL A 116 0.13 -0.60 -19.93
N LEU A 117 0.97 -0.27 -18.94
CA LEU A 117 2.43 -0.39 -19.06
C LEU A 117 2.88 -1.85 -19.24
N LEU A 118 2.26 -2.79 -18.54
CA LEU A 118 2.56 -4.22 -18.68
C LEU A 118 2.23 -4.70 -20.09
N PHE A 119 1.06 -4.35 -20.62
CA PHE A 119 0.64 -4.74 -21.97
C PHE A 119 1.51 -4.07 -23.06
N ALA A 120 1.77 -2.78 -22.93
CA ALA A 120 2.62 -2.05 -23.89
C ALA A 120 4.06 -2.59 -23.88
N GLY A 121 4.65 -2.81 -22.69
CA GLY A 121 5.97 -3.40 -22.55
C GLY A 121 6.04 -4.84 -23.06
N GLY A 122 5.03 -5.64 -22.75
CA GLY A 122 4.93 -7.02 -23.25
C GLY A 122 4.85 -7.10 -24.77
N LEU A 123 4.03 -6.24 -25.38
CA LEU A 123 3.94 -6.13 -26.85
C LEU A 123 5.26 -5.68 -27.47
N ALA A 124 5.92 -4.67 -26.89
CA ALA A 124 7.20 -4.18 -27.37
C ALA A 124 8.27 -5.27 -27.34
N VAL A 125 8.36 -6.04 -26.27
CA VAL A 125 9.28 -7.16 -26.12
C VAL A 125 8.93 -8.27 -27.13
N PHE A 126 7.66 -8.60 -27.27
CA PHE A 126 7.20 -9.62 -28.22
C PHE A 126 7.58 -9.27 -29.66
N PHE A 127 7.31 -8.05 -30.10
CA PHE A 127 7.66 -7.60 -31.46
C PHE A 127 9.18 -7.51 -31.66
N SER A 128 9.92 -7.03 -30.66
CA SER A 128 11.38 -6.96 -30.70
C SER A 128 12.03 -8.36 -30.79
N ALA A 129 11.55 -9.32 -29.99
CA ALA A 129 12.02 -10.69 -30.02
C ALA A 129 11.69 -11.38 -31.37
N ARG A 130 10.52 -11.09 -31.94
CA ARG A 130 10.10 -11.61 -33.25
C ARG A 130 10.95 -11.02 -34.38
N SER A 131 11.29 -9.72 -34.31
CA SER A 131 12.15 -9.05 -35.30
C SER A 131 13.56 -9.64 -35.27
N ARG A 132 14.15 -9.79 -34.09
CA ARG A 132 15.50 -10.39 -33.94
C ARG A 132 15.62 -11.82 -34.47
N ARG A 133 14.54 -12.63 -34.40
CA ARG A 133 14.52 -13.97 -34.99
C ARG A 133 14.53 -13.96 -36.53
N ARG A 134 14.08 -12.88 -37.16
CA ARG A 134 14.07 -12.72 -38.63
C ARG A 134 15.41 -12.22 -39.18
N GLU A 135 16.23 -11.60 -38.34
CA GLU A 135 17.50 -10.99 -38.69
C GLU A 135 18.72 -11.77 -38.16
N ALA A 136 18.61 -13.09 -37.93
CA ALA A 136 19.80 -13.88 -37.75
C ALA A 136 20.57 -13.81 -39.07
N PRO A 137 21.65 -13.01 -39.18
CA PRO A 137 22.38 -12.88 -40.42
C PRO A 137 22.93 -14.27 -40.77
N SER A 138 22.57 -14.76 -41.96
CA SER A 138 23.27 -15.88 -42.53
C SER A 138 24.75 -15.50 -42.61
N LEU A 139 25.63 -16.36 -42.08
CA LEU A 139 27.07 -16.18 -42.16
C LEU A 139 27.45 -15.80 -43.61
N SER A 140 28.26 -14.77 -43.75
CA SER A 140 28.79 -14.41 -45.06
C SER A 140 29.59 -15.58 -45.64
N PRO A 141 29.72 -15.69 -46.96
CA PRO A 141 30.52 -16.76 -47.58
C PRO A 141 31.95 -16.83 -47.04
N GLU A 142 32.55 -15.69 -46.68
CA GLU A 142 33.87 -15.62 -46.08
C GLU A 142 33.92 -16.14 -44.66
N GLU A 143 32.88 -15.88 -43.86
CA GLU A 143 32.75 -16.38 -42.48
C GLU A 143 32.51 -17.88 -42.47
N GLN A 144 31.71 -18.41 -43.41
CA GLN A 144 31.49 -19.83 -43.59
C GLN A 144 32.80 -20.54 -43.96
N ALA A 145 33.59 -20.01 -44.92
CA ALA A 145 34.85 -20.55 -45.31
C ALA A 145 35.89 -20.57 -44.15
N ARG A 146 35.91 -19.52 -43.33
CA ARG A 146 36.76 -19.47 -42.13
C ARG A 146 36.34 -20.51 -41.09
N LEU A 147 35.03 -20.66 -40.88
CA LEU A 147 34.49 -21.65 -39.94
C LEU A 147 34.87 -23.08 -40.38
N GLU A 148 34.70 -23.42 -41.67
CA GLU A 148 35.07 -24.71 -42.22
C GLU A 148 36.59 -24.97 -42.10
N ALA A 149 37.44 -23.96 -42.38
CA ALA A 149 38.89 -24.08 -42.24
C ALA A 149 39.30 -24.33 -40.78
N ILE A 150 38.61 -23.84 -39.79
CA ILE A 150 38.88 -24.09 -38.37
C ILE A 150 38.38 -25.48 -37.96
N LEU A 151 37.21 -25.91 -38.44
CA LEU A 151 36.64 -27.22 -38.12
C LEU A 151 37.44 -28.37 -38.73
N HIS A 152 38.03 -28.18 -39.91
CA HIS A 152 38.89 -29.22 -40.57
C HIS A 152 40.33 -29.25 -40.06
N LYS A 153 40.73 -28.29 -39.21
CA LYS A 153 42.10 -28.23 -38.65
C LYS A 153 42.27 -28.98 -37.33
N ASN A 154 41.15 -29.50 -36.76
CA ASN A 154 41.11 -30.32 -35.55
C ASN A 154 40.73 -31.77 -35.93
#